data_b883b0af527739ef3455d4b4ab5e54f3
#
_entry.id   b883b0af527739ef3455d4b4ab5e54f3
#
_cell.length_a   1.000
_cell.length_b   1.000
_cell.length_c   1.000
_cell.angle_alpha   90.00
_cell.angle_beta   90.00
_cell.angle_gamma   90.00
#
_symmetry.space_group_name_H-M   'P 1'
#
loop_
_entity.id
_entity.type
_entity.pdbx_description
1 polymer ?
#
loop_
_entity_poly.entity_id
_entity_poly.type
_entity_poly.pdbx_seq_one_letter_code
_entity_poly.pdbx_strand_id
1 'polypeptide(L)'
;MKKCARILATCFKAKRVVEKTLLAGHPLGYYYHSQNFTTEQDIIELLKFNIKQEKKIDPGLHRDLIIVNSDIGSEIGNEFVMSLEGEPLQKGNVRVIQRNNVGLSFGAYSDAFKLFRHEYEYFIFTEDDLSILENNYVKKSIELFESSKNAGFLAFVGKTKIKRGHWKALGITEKKDAFGCHGACGLSSSKILGEIFDAHGMLPHNQTDEYQSGITFGEVALPLAISRAGYELVDQPKDTYFAIPSYDVMRGIKVVKFPNSLDKLIFYLKHYLYRLFSLNKYTKKFYIKILSLRKKIF
;
A
#
# COMPACT_ATOMS: atom_id res chain seq x y z
N MET A 1 -16.34 -0.88 22.35
CA MET A 1 -16.51 -0.43 20.95
C MET A 1 -15.18 -0.67 20.26
N LYS A 2 -15.15 -1.38 19.11
CA LYS A 2 -13.91 -1.70 18.39
C LYS A 2 -13.20 -0.41 17.96
N LYS A 3 -11.90 -0.31 18.30
CA LYS A 3 -11.04 0.80 17.93
C LYS A 3 -10.01 0.34 16.91
N CYS A 4 -9.79 1.15 15.88
CA CYS A 4 -8.81 0.88 14.85
C CYS A 4 -7.79 2.02 14.76
N ALA A 5 -6.52 1.69 14.56
CA ALA A 5 -5.50 2.61 14.12
C ALA A 5 -5.24 2.41 12.62
N ARG A 6 -5.25 3.47 11.83
CA ARG A 6 -4.65 3.47 10.50
C ARG A 6 -3.27 4.08 10.57
N ILE A 7 -2.25 3.30 10.29
CA ILE A 7 -0.88 3.75 10.22
C ILE A 7 -0.59 4.16 8.77
N LEU A 8 -0.16 5.41 8.60
CA LEU A 8 0.23 5.99 7.32
C LEU A 8 1.73 6.30 7.37
N ALA A 9 2.53 5.47 6.72
CA ALA A 9 3.97 5.69 6.63
C ALA A 9 4.29 6.74 5.56
N THR A 10 5.15 7.70 5.89
CA THR A 10 5.65 8.73 4.98
C THR A 10 7.15 9.00 5.18
N CYS A 11 7.81 9.52 4.15
CA CYS A 11 9.22 9.92 4.19
C CYS A 11 9.49 11.01 3.17
N PHE A 12 9.93 12.18 3.59
CA PHE A 12 10.15 13.35 2.72
C PHE A 12 11.43 13.27 1.88
N LYS A 13 12.44 12.53 2.31
CA LYS A 13 13.70 12.34 1.55
C LYS A 13 13.66 11.23 0.54
N ALA A 14 12.61 10.44 0.50
CA ALA A 14 12.50 9.37 -0.47
C ALA A 14 12.43 9.98 -1.88
N LYS A 15 13.56 10.02 -2.58
CA LYS A 15 13.56 10.21 -4.02
C LYS A 15 12.84 9.01 -4.64
N ARG A 16 11.55 9.10 -4.78
CA ARG A 16 10.75 8.11 -5.49
C ARG A 16 10.93 8.32 -6.98
N VAL A 17 12.09 7.92 -7.49
CA VAL A 17 12.34 7.82 -8.91
C VAL A 17 11.67 6.53 -9.37
N VAL A 18 10.43 6.64 -9.76
CA VAL A 18 9.85 5.62 -10.62
C VAL A 18 10.45 5.88 -12.00
N GLU A 19 11.27 4.96 -12.48
CA GLU A 19 11.75 5.01 -13.85
C GLU A 19 10.58 5.32 -14.78
N LYS A 20 10.79 6.26 -15.71
CA LYS A 20 9.86 6.53 -16.81
C LYS A 20 9.68 5.24 -17.59
N THR A 21 8.83 4.37 -17.09
CA THR A 21 8.41 3.24 -17.89
C THR A 21 7.67 3.83 -19.08
N LEU A 22 8.04 3.37 -20.23
CA LEU A 22 7.62 3.74 -21.58
C LEU A 22 6.12 3.75 -21.85
N LEU A 23 5.29 3.91 -20.86
CA LEU A 23 3.87 3.69 -20.89
C LEU A 23 3.03 4.94 -20.69
N ALA A 24 3.63 6.11 -20.67
CA ALA A 24 2.89 7.36 -20.85
C ALA A 24 2.09 7.25 -22.16
N GLY A 25 0.78 7.02 -22.06
CA GLY A 25 -0.12 6.80 -23.19
C GLY A 25 -0.49 5.33 -23.47
N HIS A 26 -0.03 4.38 -22.63
CA HIS A 26 -0.50 2.99 -22.73
C HIS A 26 -1.98 2.91 -22.31
N PRO A 27 -2.84 2.14 -23.00
CA PRO A 27 -4.24 1.98 -22.63
C PRO A 27 -4.45 1.35 -21.23
N LEU A 28 -3.39 0.79 -20.65
CA LEU A 28 -3.32 0.27 -19.28
C LEU A 28 -2.58 1.24 -18.35
N GLY A 29 -2.38 2.49 -18.72
CA GLY A 29 -1.47 3.47 -18.14
C GLY A 29 -1.62 3.75 -16.65
N TYR A 30 -2.71 3.36 -16.02
CA TYR A 30 -2.88 3.53 -14.59
C TYR A 30 -2.04 2.59 -13.70
N TYR A 31 -1.41 1.54 -14.27
CA TYR A 31 -0.49 0.68 -13.52
C TYR A 31 0.95 1.17 -13.49
N TYR A 32 1.28 2.23 -14.24
CA TYR A 32 2.66 2.61 -14.48
C TYR A 32 2.84 4.12 -14.51
N HIS A 33 2.17 4.80 -13.62
CA HIS A 33 2.41 6.22 -13.47
C HIS A 33 3.82 6.43 -12.90
N SER A 34 4.64 7.14 -13.65
CA SER A 34 5.87 7.69 -13.11
C SER A 34 5.50 8.70 -12.02
N GLN A 35 5.51 8.25 -10.79
CA GLN A 35 5.36 9.12 -9.64
C GLN A 35 6.70 9.83 -9.46
N ASN A 36 6.87 10.97 -10.06
CA ASN A 36 8.01 11.83 -9.80
C ASN A 36 7.67 12.69 -8.57
N PHE A 37 7.65 12.11 -7.40
CA PHE A 37 7.75 12.86 -6.16
C PHE A 37 9.22 13.15 -5.94
N THR A 38 9.66 14.30 -6.43
CA THR A 38 11.07 14.68 -6.43
C THR A 38 11.39 15.68 -5.36
N THR A 39 10.37 16.28 -4.75
CA THR A 39 10.50 17.32 -3.74
C THR A 39 9.71 17.00 -2.47
N GLU A 40 10.15 17.55 -1.35
CA GLU A 40 9.41 17.49 -0.09
C GLU A 40 8.00 18.07 -0.24
N GLN A 41 7.85 19.13 -1.05
CA GLN A 41 6.55 19.76 -1.31
C GLN A 41 5.58 18.80 -2.02
N ASP A 42 6.04 17.95 -2.93
CA ASP A 42 5.19 16.95 -3.59
C ASP A 42 4.60 15.96 -2.56
N ILE A 43 5.40 15.57 -1.56
CA ILE A 43 4.95 14.67 -0.50
C ILE A 43 4.00 15.38 0.47
N ILE A 44 4.24 16.66 0.77
CA ILE A 44 3.32 17.48 1.56
C ILE A 44 1.95 17.57 0.85
N GLU A 45 1.91 17.84 -0.44
CA GLU A 45 0.65 17.89 -1.18
C GLU A 45 -0.08 16.53 -1.21
N LEU A 46 0.68 15.45 -1.31
CA LEU A 46 0.13 14.09 -1.22
C LEU A 46 -0.50 13.82 0.15
N LEU A 47 0.18 14.19 1.23
CA LEU A 47 -0.36 14.07 2.59
C LEU A 47 -1.56 14.97 2.81
N LYS A 48 -1.54 16.22 2.37
CA LYS A 48 -2.70 17.14 2.41
C LYS A 48 -3.90 16.52 1.72
N PHE A 49 -3.68 15.90 0.55
CA PHE A 49 -4.74 15.20 -0.16
C PHE A 49 -5.30 14.05 0.67
N ASN A 50 -4.45 13.18 1.22
CA ASN A 50 -4.88 12.07 2.07
C ASN A 50 -5.67 12.54 3.29
N ILE A 51 -5.18 13.55 4.02
CA ILE A 51 -5.89 14.13 5.18
C ILE A 51 -7.25 14.69 4.77
N LYS A 52 -7.31 15.39 3.64
CA LYS A 52 -8.58 15.91 3.10
C LYS A 52 -9.58 14.79 2.81
N GLN A 53 -9.13 13.65 2.29
CA GLN A 53 -9.99 12.48 2.09
C GLN A 53 -10.46 11.90 3.42
N GLU A 54 -9.54 11.71 4.38
CA GLU A 54 -9.85 11.18 5.70
C GLU A 54 -10.87 12.03 6.49
N LYS A 55 -10.84 13.34 6.31
CA LYS A 55 -11.85 14.24 6.90
C LYS A 55 -13.25 14.10 6.28
N LYS A 56 -13.35 13.63 5.04
CA LYS A 56 -14.62 13.48 4.32
C LYS A 56 -15.26 12.11 4.50
N ILE A 57 -14.44 11.08 4.72
CA ILE A 57 -14.87 9.70 4.72
C ILE A 57 -15.29 9.29 6.12
N ASP A 58 -16.51 8.77 6.28
CA ASP A 58 -16.91 8.09 7.50
C ASP A 58 -16.28 6.69 7.53
N PRO A 59 -15.35 6.40 8.45
CA PRO A 59 -14.74 5.07 8.55
C PRO A 59 -15.69 3.98 9.02
N GLY A 60 -16.87 4.33 9.52
CA GLY A 60 -17.88 3.41 10.07
C GLY A 60 -17.65 3.07 11.54
N LEU A 61 -16.42 3.07 12.02
CA LEU A 61 -16.02 2.83 13.41
C LEU A 61 -14.98 3.88 13.83
N HIS A 62 -14.66 3.92 15.14
CA HIS A 62 -13.59 4.80 15.64
C HIS A 62 -12.26 4.43 14.99
N ARG A 63 -11.59 5.43 14.42
CA ARG A 63 -10.30 5.26 13.74
C ARG A 63 -9.42 6.49 13.93
N ASP A 64 -8.29 6.33 14.61
CA ASP A 64 -7.23 7.33 14.60
C ASP A 64 -6.29 7.11 13.41
N LEU A 65 -5.82 8.20 12.82
CA LEU A 65 -4.81 8.19 11.77
C LEU A 65 -3.45 8.49 12.38
N ILE A 66 -2.58 7.49 12.42
CA ILE A 66 -1.23 7.61 12.93
C ILE A 66 -0.28 7.87 11.76
N ILE A 67 0.17 9.10 11.59
CA ILE A 67 1.16 9.47 10.59
C ILE A 67 2.54 9.19 11.15
N VAL A 68 3.29 8.32 10.50
CA VAL A 68 4.68 8.01 10.88
C VAL A 68 5.62 8.62 9.87
N ASN A 69 6.26 9.72 10.25
CA ASN A 69 7.30 10.34 9.44
C ASN A 69 8.66 9.69 9.72
N SER A 70 9.21 9.04 8.70
CA SER A 70 10.52 8.38 8.73
C SER A 70 11.65 9.30 8.25
N ASP A 71 11.49 10.62 8.34
CA ASP A 71 12.52 11.58 7.94
C ASP A 71 12.57 12.79 8.87
N ILE A 72 13.30 12.64 9.95
CA ILE A 72 13.53 13.73 10.93
C ILE A 72 14.47 14.84 10.40
N GLY A 73 15.10 14.64 9.24
CA GLY A 73 16.02 15.62 8.65
C GLY A 73 15.36 16.60 7.69
N SER A 74 14.05 16.45 7.39
CA SER A 74 13.27 17.41 6.63
C SER A 74 12.61 18.40 7.58
N GLU A 75 13.12 19.62 7.66
CA GLU A 75 12.55 20.66 8.53
C GLU A 75 11.11 21.01 8.13
N ILE A 76 10.90 21.33 6.86
CA ILE A 76 9.56 21.67 6.31
C ILE A 76 8.58 20.51 6.47
N GLY A 77 9.03 19.28 6.16
CA GLY A 77 8.21 18.09 6.31
C GLY A 77 7.85 17.81 7.76
N ASN A 78 8.78 17.99 8.68
CA ASN A 78 8.58 17.83 10.12
C ASN A 78 7.59 18.84 10.67
N GLU A 79 7.76 20.12 10.36
CA GLU A 79 6.82 21.18 10.76
C GLU A 79 5.40 20.90 10.25
N PHE A 80 5.28 20.52 8.97
CA PHE A 80 3.98 20.19 8.41
C PHE A 80 3.33 19.00 9.13
N VAL A 81 4.05 17.89 9.31
CA VAL A 81 3.47 16.71 9.97
C VAL A 81 3.11 17.00 11.42
N MET A 82 3.96 17.71 12.15
CA MET A 82 3.69 18.10 13.55
C MET A 82 2.47 19.02 13.66
N SER A 83 2.21 19.87 12.67
CA SER A 83 1.01 20.71 12.65
C SER A 83 -0.30 19.93 12.54
N LEU A 84 -0.23 18.64 12.18
CA LEU A 84 -1.39 17.76 12.07
C LEU A 84 -1.72 17.01 13.38
N GLU A 85 -0.86 17.05 14.38
CA GLU A 85 -1.11 16.38 15.66
C GLU A 85 -2.40 16.88 16.30
N GLY A 86 -3.28 15.96 16.67
CA GLY A 86 -4.58 16.28 17.28
C GLY A 86 -5.65 16.75 16.29
N GLU A 87 -5.34 16.87 14.99
CA GLU A 87 -6.31 17.29 13.97
C GLU A 87 -7.55 16.39 13.98
N PRO A 88 -8.78 16.93 14.10
CA PRO A 88 -9.98 16.12 14.18
C PRO A 88 -10.35 15.49 12.83
N LEU A 89 -10.78 14.24 12.88
CA LEU A 89 -11.31 13.47 11.78
C LEU A 89 -12.79 13.11 12.04
N GLN A 90 -13.45 12.42 11.09
CA GLN A 90 -14.87 12.04 11.23
C GLN A 90 -15.16 11.23 12.52
N LYS A 91 -14.28 10.29 12.87
CA LYS A 91 -14.43 9.42 14.06
C LYS A 91 -13.06 9.08 14.64
N GLY A 92 -12.32 10.10 15.07
CA GLY A 92 -10.99 9.98 15.64
C GLY A 92 -10.15 11.21 15.37
N ASN A 93 -8.86 11.12 15.61
CA ASN A 93 -7.91 12.22 15.45
C ASN A 93 -6.66 11.77 14.70
N VAL A 94 -5.88 12.73 14.25
CA VAL A 94 -4.52 12.49 13.76
C VAL A 94 -3.56 12.38 14.94
N ARG A 95 -2.66 11.42 14.89
CA ARG A 95 -1.51 11.28 15.79
C ARG A 95 -0.24 11.24 14.96
N VAL A 96 0.85 11.74 15.48
CA VAL A 96 2.11 11.86 14.76
C VAL A 96 3.25 11.14 15.50
N ILE A 97 4.04 10.39 14.74
CA ILE A 97 5.30 9.81 15.19
C ILE A 97 6.40 10.29 14.27
N GLN A 98 7.51 10.72 14.86
CA GLN A 98 8.74 10.99 14.12
C GLN A 98 9.79 9.94 14.47
N ARG A 99 10.50 9.45 13.45
CA ARG A 99 11.54 8.44 13.60
C ARG A 99 12.61 8.54 12.52
N ASN A 100 13.74 7.89 12.75
CA ASN A 100 14.74 7.67 11.72
C ASN A 100 14.23 6.63 10.68
N ASN A 101 14.64 6.78 9.42
CA ASN A 101 14.25 5.86 8.37
C ASN A 101 15.06 4.56 8.44
N VAL A 102 14.63 3.65 9.31
CA VAL A 102 15.16 2.28 9.42
C VAL A 102 14.03 1.31 9.10
N GLY A 103 14.18 0.50 8.05
CA GLY A 103 13.17 -0.47 7.64
C GLY A 103 12.03 0.13 6.82
N LEU A 104 12.21 1.35 6.29
CA LEU A 104 11.23 2.02 5.41
C LEU A 104 9.82 2.09 6.05
N SER A 105 8.76 1.92 5.24
CA SER A 105 7.38 1.86 5.72
C SER A 105 7.12 0.72 6.71
N PHE A 106 7.82 -0.41 6.55
CA PHE A 106 7.65 -1.57 7.44
C PHE A 106 8.20 -1.32 8.84
N GLY A 107 9.33 -0.60 8.94
CA GLY A 107 9.83 -0.12 10.22
C GLY A 107 8.87 0.87 10.87
N ALA A 108 8.26 1.75 10.08
CA ALA A 108 7.24 2.68 10.57
C ALA A 108 6.02 1.94 11.14
N TYR A 109 5.57 0.87 10.48
CA TYR A 109 4.48 0.02 10.99
C TYR A 109 4.84 -0.66 12.31
N SER A 110 6.07 -1.19 12.40
CA SER A 110 6.55 -1.85 13.61
C SER A 110 6.64 -0.90 14.80
N ASP A 111 7.19 0.30 14.60
CA ASP A 111 7.32 1.29 15.66
C ASP A 111 5.97 1.83 16.13
N ALA A 112 5.07 2.14 15.20
CA ALA A 112 3.72 2.56 15.55
C ALA A 112 2.95 1.45 16.28
N PHE A 113 3.04 0.21 15.82
CA PHE A 113 2.44 -0.92 16.52
C PHE A 113 2.98 -1.07 17.94
N LYS A 114 4.30 -1.01 18.12
CA LYS A 114 4.95 -1.08 19.44
C LYS A 114 4.38 -0.05 20.40
N LEU A 115 4.20 1.19 19.95
CA LEU A 115 3.72 2.28 20.79
C LEU A 115 2.26 2.15 21.16
N PHE A 116 1.43 1.66 20.24
CA PHE A 116 -0.03 1.74 20.34
C PHE A 116 -0.75 0.40 20.45
N ARG A 117 -0.04 -0.74 20.51
CA ARG A 117 -0.64 -2.07 20.47
C ARG A 117 -1.67 -2.36 21.56
N HIS A 118 -1.67 -1.61 22.65
CA HIS A 118 -2.61 -1.76 23.75
C HIS A 118 -3.80 -0.79 23.68
N GLU A 119 -3.79 0.18 22.73
CA GLU A 119 -4.85 1.18 22.59
C GLU A 119 -5.90 0.78 21.55
N TYR A 120 -5.52 -0.06 20.58
CA TYR A 120 -6.35 -0.42 19.43
C TYR A 120 -6.48 -1.93 19.29
N GLU A 121 -7.66 -2.37 18.83
CA GLU A 121 -7.94 -3.78 18.57
C GLU A 121 -7.50 -4.19 17.14
N TYR A 122 -7.48 -3.23 16.20
CA TYR A 122 -7.12 -3.45 14.81
C TYR A 122 -6.16 -2.39 14.32
N PHE A 123 -5.29 -2.82 13.39
CA PHE A 123 -4.34 -1.96 12.72
C PHE A 123 -4.49 -2.09 11.20
N ILE A 124 -4.59 -0.94 10.53
CA ILE A 124 -4.52 -0.82 9.08
C ILE A 124 -3.19 -0.19 8.73
N PHE A 125 -2.42 -0.83 7.86
CA PHE A 125 -1.14 -0.35 7.37
C PHE A 125 -1.30 0.21 5.97
N THR A 126 -0.83 1.43 5.73
CA THR A 126 -0.85 2.08 4.42
C THR A 126 0.37 2.97 4.23
N GLU A 127 0.74 3.22 2.98
CA GLU A 127 1.72 4.22 2.59
C GLU A 127 1.02 5.51 2.15
N ASP A 128 1.74 6.61 2.10
CA ASP A 128 1.20 7.93 1.74
C ASP A 128 0.74 8.03 0.28
N ASP A 129 1.19 7.12 -0.58
CA ASP A 129 0.74 7.00 -1.97
C ASP A 129 -0.54 6.16 -2.14
N LEU A 130 -1.17 5.74 -1.04
CA LEU A 130 -2.43 5.04 -1.04
C LEU A 130 -3.52 5.86 -0.33
N SER A 131 -4.58 6.16 -1.07
CA SER A 131 -5.78 6.83 -0.55
C SER A 131 -6.93 5.86 -0.38
N ILE A 132 -7.71 6.05 0.66
CA ILE A 132 -8.96 5.34 0.88
C ILE A 132 -10.09 6.29 0.52
N LEU A 133 -11.04 5.83 -0.28
CA LEU A 133 -12.12 6.65 -0.82
C LEU A 133 -13.52 6.16 -0.44
N GLU A 134 -13.61 5.06 0.30
CA GLU A 134 -14.89 4.41 0.57
C GLU A 134 -15.37 4.64 2.01
N ASN A 135 -16.63 5.08 2.17
CA ASN A 135 -17.26 5.12 3.47
C ASN A 135 -17.39 3.72 4.11
N ASN A 136 -17.34 3.69 5.42
CA ASN A 136 -17.40 2.47 6.21
C ASN A 136 -16.25 1.50 5.96
N TYR A 137 -15.12 1.96 5.40
CA TYR A 137 -14.03 1.08 5.02
C TYR A 137 -13.43 0.32 6.22
N VAL A 138 -13.32 0.94 7.40
CA VAL A 138 -12.82 0.26 8.61
C VAL A 138 -13.79 -0.83 9.04
N LYS A 139 -15.08 -0.49 9.12
CA LYS A 139 -16.13 -1.45 9.49
C LYS A 139 -16.14 -2.64 8.53
N LYS A 140 -16.19 -2.38 7.23
CA LYS A 140 -16.19 -3.42 6.18
C LYS A 140 -14.91 -4.27 6.21
N SER A 141 -13.75 -3.65 6.43
CA SER A 141 -12.48 -4.39 6.52
C SER A 141 -12.47 -5.34 7.71
N ILE A 142 -12.96 -4.89 8.87
CA ILE A 142 -13.03 -5.73 10.07
C ILE A 142 -14.04 -6.86 9.87
N GLU A 143 -15.23 -6.57 9.32
CA GLU A 143 -16.25 -7.58 9.02
C GLU A 143 -15.70 -8.65 8.07
N LEU A 144 -15.01 -8.24 7.03
CA LEU A 144 -14.39 -9.17 6.07
C LEU A 144 -13.27 -10.00 6.71
N PHE A 145 -12.42 -9.37 7.51
CA PHE A 145 -11.37 -10.06 8.26
C PHE A 145 -11.95 -11.12 9.21
N GLU A 146 -12.96 -10.75 9.98
CA GLU A 146 -13.60 -11.64 10.97
C GLU A 146 -14.47 -12.74 10.32
N SER A 147 -14.92 -12.55 9.09
CA SER A 147 -15.71 -13.57 8.37
C SER A 147 -14.88 -14.82 8.02
N SER A 148 -13.57 -14.70 7.96
CA SER A 148 -12.67 -15.83 7.80
C SER A 148 -12.16 -16.31 9.16
N LYS A 149 -12.47 -17.56 9.49
CA LYS A 149 -12.16 -18.15 10.82
C LYS A 149 -10.69 -18.09 11.21
N ASN A 150 -9.81 -18.04 10.24
CA ASN A 150 -8.35 -18.12 10.45
C ASN A 150 -7.59 -16.94 9.82
N ALA A 151 -8.29 -15.83 9.55
CA ALA A 151 -7.65 -14.66 8.98
C ALA A 151 -6.59 -14.07 9.91
N GLY A 152 -5.38 -13.92 9.40
CA GLY A 152 -4.29 -13.23 10.10
C GLY A 152 -4.00 -11.85 9.50
N PHE A 153 -4.25 -11.70 8.20
CA PHE A 153 -4.04 -10.44 7.49
C PHE A 153 -5.01 -10.30 6.30
N LEU A 154 -5.69 -9.19 6.22
CA LEU A 154 -6.51 -8.81 5.07
C LEU A 154 -5.71 -7.89 4.16
N ALA A 155 -5.29 -8.39 3.01
CA ALA A 155 -4.50 -7.64 2.03
C ALA A 155 -5.37 -6.68 1.21
N PHE A 156 -5.09 -5.38 1.24
CA PHE A 156 -5.86 -4.35 0.51
C PHE A 156 -5.49 -4.26 -0.96
N VAL A 157 -4.25 -4.55 -1.30
CA VAL A 157 -3.75 -4.49 -2.69
C VAL A 157 -3.62 -5.89 -3.32
N GLY A 158 -4.05 -6.90 -2.56
CA GLY A 158 -4.00 -8.30 -2.96
C GLY A 158 -2.72 -9.01 -2.54
N LYS A 159 -2.85 -10.32 -2.31
CA LYS A 159 -1.68 -11.16 -2.04
C LYS A 159 -0.93 -11.50 -3.32
N THR A 160 0.38 -11.42 -3.23
CA THR A 160 1.29 -11.69 -4.35
C THR A 160 2.10 -12.93 -4.07
N LYS A 161 2.15 -13.87 -5.02
CA LYS A 161 3.00 -15.05 -4.90
C LYS A 161 4.46 -14.63 -4.93
N ILE A 162 5.22 -15.07 -3.92
CA ILE A 162 6.65 -14.73 -3.81
C ILE A 162 7.43 -15.36 -4.97
N LYS A 163 8.23 -14.56 -5.66
CA LYS A 163 9.06 -15.01 -6.78
C LYS A 163 10.14 -15.98 -6.30
N ARG A 164 10.43 -17.02 -7.08
CA ARG A 164 11.38 -18.09 -6.75
C ARG A 164 12.78 -17.60 -6.34
N GLY A 165 13.25 -16.47 -6.91
CA GLY A 165 14.54 -15.88 -6.55
C GLY A 165 14.58 -15.32 -5.13
N HIS A 166 13.45 -14.90 -4.58
CA HIS A 166 13.36 -14.35 -3.23
C HIS A 166 13.29 -15.43 -2.15
N TRP A 167 12.88 -16.65 -2.48
CA TRP A 167 12.75 -17.75 -1.50
C TRP A 167 14.06 -18.06 -0.80
N LYS A 168 15.15 -18.17 -1.58
CA LYS A 168 16.46 -18.48 -1.03
C LYS A 168 16.96 -17.36 -0.10
N ALA A 169 16.78 -16.10 -0.50
CA ALA A 169 17.17 -14.95 0.29
C ALA A 169 16.39 -14.83 1.61
N LEU A 170 15.13 -15.29 1.63
CA LEU A 170 14.24 -15.25 2.79
C LEU A 170 14.26 -16.55 3.62
N GLY A 171 15.09 -17.53 3.25
CA GLY A 171 15.13 -18.84 3.93
C GLY A 171 13.80 -19.60 3.84
N ILE A 172 13.02 -19.38 2.76
CA ILE A 172 11.72 -20.01 2.58
C ILE A 172 11.93 -21.40 1.99
N THR A 173 11.57 -22.42 2.76
CA THR A 173 11.57 -23.82 2.34
C THR A 173 10.21 -24.29 1.85
N GLU A 174 9.15 -23.71 2.37
CA GLU A 174 7.75 -24.03 2.07
C GLU A 174 7.29 -23.32 0.78
N LYS A 175 7.42 -24.03 -0.35
CA LYS A 175 7.21 -23.45 -1.68
C LYS A 175 5.75 -23.17 -2.05
N LYS A 176 4.77 -23.83 -1.40
CA LYS A 176 3.37 -23.82 -1.86
C LYS A 176 2.59 -22.61 -1.40
N ASP A 177 2.91 -22.03 -0.23
CA ASP A 177 2.03 -21.08 0.47
C ASP A 177 2.71 -19.77 0.87
N ALA A 178 3.87 -19.47 0.28
CA ALA A 178 4.56 -18.21 0.55
C ALA A 178 3.97 -17.07 -0.29
N PHE A 179 3.16 -16.24 0.34
CA PHE A 179 2.59 -15.03 -0.24
C PHE A 179 3.15 -13.79 0.46
N GLY A 180 3.36 -12.74 -0.29
CA GLY A 180 3.58 -11.39 0.19
C GLY A 180 2.34 -10.53 0.00
N CYS A 181 2.37 -9.35 0.54
CA CYS A 181 1.38 -8.30 0.31
C CYS A 181 2.10 -7.03 -0.12
N HIS A 182 1.68 -6.45 -1.24
CA HIS A 182 2.30 -5.24 -1.78
C HIS A 182 2.25 -4.10 -0.74
N GLY A 183 3.42 -3.52 -0.41
CA GLY A 183 3.58 -2.51 0.63
C GLY A 183 3.17 -2.98 2.04
N ALA A 184 2.89 -4.28 2.25
CA ALA A 184 2.19 -4.80 3.44
C ALA A 184 0.93 -4.00 3.79
N CYS A 185 0.26 -3.42 2.77
CA CYS A 185 -0.96 -2.64 2.96
C CYS A 185 -2.15 -3.55 3.24
N GLY A 186 -2.77 -3.37 4.38
CA GLY A 186 -3.86 -4.22 4.81
C GLY A 186 -4.23 -4.06 6.29
N LEU A 187 -5.08 -4.96 6.77
CA LEU A 187 -5.57 -4.96 8.15
C LEU A 187 -5.20 -6.25 8.87
N SER A 188 -4.83 -6.12 10.13
CA SER A 188 -4.72 -7.23 11.07
C SER A 188 -5.20 -6.84 12.47
N SER A 189 -5.44 -7.83 13.34
CA SER A 189 -5.80 -7.59 14.73
C SER A 189 -4.56 -7.37 15.60
N SER A 190 -4.71 -6.57 16.67
CA SER A 190 -3.67 -6.36 17.66
C SER A 190 -3.21 -7.66 18.31
N LYS A 191 -4.13 -8.61 18.52
CA LYS A 191 -3.81 -9.93 19.05
C LYS A 191 -2.80 -10.67 18.20
N ILE A 192 -3.08 -10.84 16.91
CA ILE A 192 -2.21 -11.57 15.98
C ILE A 192 -0.87 -10.85 15.78
N LEU A 193 -0.92 -9.53 15.59
CA LEU A 193 0.30 -8.74 15.49
C LEU A 193 1.13 -8.79 16.77
N GLY A 194 0.46 -8.85 17.95
CA GLY A 194 1.10 -9.02 19.24
C GLY A 194 1.84 -10.35 19.37
N GLU A 195 1.22 -11.45 18.97
CA GLU A 195 1.87 -12.78 18.92
C GLU A 195 3.13 -12.77 18.04
N ILE A 196 3.05 -12.13 16.86
CA ILE A 196 4.20 -11.99 15.97
C ILE A 196 5.27 -11.08 16.56
N PHE A 197 4.86 -9.94 17.13
CA PHE A 197 5.78 -8.98 17.75
C PHE A 197 6.52 -9.60 18.93
N ASP A 198 5.82 -10.32 19.80
CA ASP A 198 6.41 -10.93 21.00
C ASP A 198 7.37 -12.08 20.62
N ALA A 199 7.09 -12.80 19.54
CA ALA A 199 7.98 -13.86 19.01
C ALA A 199 9.27 -13.31 18.38
N HIS A 200 9.24 -12.10 17.81
CA HIS A 200 10.36 -11.55 17.04
C HIS A 200 10.99 -10.27 17.65
N GLY A 201 10.39 -9.70 18.70
CA GLY A 201 10.79 -8.40 19.28
C GLY A 201 10.39 -7.18 18.44
N MET A 202 9.81 -7.41 17.26
CA MET A 202 9.31 -6.40 16.32
C MET A 202 8.32 -7.02 15.33
N LEU A 203 7.55 -6.21 14.61
CA LEU A 203 6.92 -6.72 13.39
C LEU A 203 8.01 -6.97 12.34
N PRO A 204 8.09 -8.18 11.76
CA PRO A 204 9.22 -8.57 10.92
C PRO A 204 9.43 -7.68 9.69
N HIS A 205 10.61 -7.11 9.57
CA HIS A 205 11.06 -6.32 8.44
C HIS A 205 12.60 -6.33 8.37
N ASN A 206 13.18 -5.87 7.26
CA ASN A 206 14.62 -5.69 7.17
C ASN A 206 15.00 -4.33 7.78
N GLN A 207 15.93 -4.32 8.72
CA GLN A 207 16.45 -3.10 9.36
C GLN A 207 17.47 -2.40 8.45
N THR A 208 17.01 -1.92 7.30
CA THR A 208 17.82 -1.19 6.33
C THR A 208 17.04 -0.01 5.78
N ASP A 209 17.76 1.01 5.31
CA ASP A 209 17.23 2.11 4.51
C ASP A 209 17.41 1.87 3.00
N GLU A 210 18.03 0.74 2.62
CA GLU A 210 18.19 0.35 1.23
C GLU A 210 16.86 -0.08 0.62
N TYR A 211 16.40 0.67 -0.38
CA TYR A 211 15.08 0.53 -0.98
C TYR A 211 14.78 -0.89 -1.53
N GLN A 212 15.70 -1.48 -2.28
CA GLN A 212 15.46 -2.77 -2.94
C GLN A 212 15.35 -3.93 -1.94
N SER A 213 16.26 -4.01 -0.99
CA SER A 213 16.20 -5.04 0.05
C SER A 213 15.07 -4.78 1.05
N GLY A 214 14.83 -3.51 1.41
CA GLY A 214 13.73 -3.11 2.29
C GLY A 214 12.39 -3.55 1.76
N ILE A 215 12.05 -3.24 0.50
CA ILE A 215 10.78 -3.62 -0.11
C ILE A 215 10.65 -5.14 -0.22
N THR A 216 11.66 -5.83 -0.78
CA THR A 216 11.58 -7.28 -0.99
C THR A 216 11.31 -8.02 0.33
N PHE A 217 11.99 -7.63 1.40
CA PHE A 217 11.78 -8.24 2.71
C PHE A 217 10.48 -7.76 3.38
N GLY A 218 10.18 -6.47 3.31
CA GLY A 218 9.02 -5.90 4.00
C GLY A 218 7.69 -6.42 3.48
N GLU A 219 7.54 -6.53 2.16
CA GLU A 219 6.32 -7.07 1.55
C GLU A 219 6.07 -8.55 1.88
N VAL A 220 7.09 -9.27 2.33
CA VAL A 220 7.03 -10.71 2.55
C VAL A 220 7.20 -11.10 4.00
N ALA A 221 8.05 -10.42 4.76
CA ALA A 221 8.45 -10.84 6.10
C ALA A 221 7.27 -10.91 7.07
N LEU A 222 6.45 -9.86 7.16
CA LEU A 222 5.28 -9.85 8.03
C LEU A 222 4.20 -10.86 7.57
N PRO A 223 3.77 -10.89 6.30
CA PRO A 223 2.85 -11.91 5.80
C PRO A 223 3.34 -13.35 6.04
N LEU A 224 4.63 -13.60 5.83
CA LEU A 224 5.23 -14.92 6.06
C LEU A 224 5.19 -15.31 7.55
N ALA A 225 5.53 -14.39 8.45
CA ALA A 225 5.46 -14.65 9.89
C ALA A 225 4.04 -14.97 10.34
N ILE A 226 3.04 -14.24 9.83
CA ILE A 226 1.62 -14.50 10.07
C ILE A 226 1.24 -15.91 9.57
N SER A 227 1.67 -16.29 8.37
CA SER A 227 1.40 -17.62 7.81
C SER A 227 2.07 -18.72 8.63
N ARG A 228 3.30 -18.51 9.11
CA ARG A 228 4.03 -19.46 9.96
C ARG A 228 3.42 -19.63 11.35
N ALA A 229 2.76 -18.59 11.84
CA ALA A 229 1.96 -18.65 13.07
C ALA A 229 0.62 -19.41 12.88
N GLY A 230 0.35 -19.93 11.69
CA GLY A 230 -0.83 -20.71 11.37
C GLY A 230 -2.04 -19.91 10.89
N TYR A 231 -1.88 -18.61 10.66
CA TYR A 231 -2.94 -17.74 10.16
C TYR A 231 -2.93 -17.62 8.63
N GLU A 232 -4.04 -17.21 8.06
CA GLU A 232 -4.21 -17.05 6.61
C GLU A 232 -4.13 -15.57 6.18
N LEU A 233 -3.57 -15.35 4.98
CA LEU A 233 -3.72 -14.08 4.28
C LEU A 233 -4.99 -14.12 3.45
N VAL A 234 -5.90 -13.21 3.73
CA VAL A 234 -7.17 -13.05 3.02
C VAL A 234 -7.03 -11.92 2.00
N ASP A 235 -7.48 -12.15 0.78
CA ASP A 235 -7.57 -11.08 -0.21
C ASP A 235 -8.85 -10.29 -0.04
N GLN A 236 -8.78 -9.01 -0.22
CA GLN A 236 -9.95 -8.20 -0.45
C GLN A 236 -10.65 -8.65 -1.76
N PRO A 237 -11.99 -8.73 -1.78
CA PRO A 237 -12.71 -9.00 -3.03
C PRO A 237 -12.35 -7.99 -4.12
N LYS A 238 -12.16 -8.47 -5.37
CA LYS A 238 -11.63 -7.67 -6.49
C LYS A 238 -12.51 -6.48 -6.92
N ASP A 239 -13.74 -6.46 -6.50
CA ASP A 239 -14.73 -5.42 -6.76
C ASP A 239 -14.81 -4.35 -5.66
N THR A 240 -14.12 -4.56 -4.55
CA THR A 240 -14.05 -3.64 -3.41
C THR A 240 -12.61 -3.23 -3.15
N TYR A 241 -12.10 -2.25 -3.86
CA TYR A 241 -10.77 -1.69 -3.56
C TYR A 241 -10.90 -0.63 -2.48
N PHE A 242 -10.41 -0.90 -1.27
CA PHE A 242 -10.34 0.10 -0.20
C PHE A 242 -9.21 1.10 -0.44
N ALA A 243 -8.09 0.65 -0.99
CA ALA A 243 -6.93 1.49 -1.24
C ALA A 243 -6.71 1.71 -2.74
N ILE A 244 -6.52 2.96 -3.13
CA ILE A 244 -6.29 3.39 -4.51
C ILE A 244 -5.05 4.28 -4.52
N PRO A 245 -4.18 4.21 -5.55
CA PRO A 245 -3.05 5.11 -5.67
C PRO A 245 -3.48 6.58 -5.56
N SER A 246 -2.98 7.29 -4.57
CA SER A 246 -3.37 8.68 -4.28
C SER A 246 -3.14 9.60 -5.46
N TYR A 247 -2.06 9.38 -6.17
CA TYR A 247 -1.68 10.14 -7.33
C TYR A 247 -2.66 10.03 -8.50
N ASP A 248 -3.21 8.85 -8.72
CA ASP A 248 -4.22 8.62 -9.75
C ASP A 248 -5.51 9.37 -9.42
N VAL A 249 -5.88 9.36 -8.16
CA VAL A 249 -7.06 10.08 -7.68
C VAL A 249 -6.88 11.59 -7.76
N MET A 250 -5.71 12.12 -7.39
CA MET A 250 -5.39 13.55 -7.49
C MET A 250 -5.45 14.05 -8.93
N ARG A 251 -5.10 13.21 -9.92
CA ARG A 251 -5.21 13.53 -11.35
C ARG A 251 -6.61 13.34 -11.92
N GLY A 252 -7.58 12.98 -11.12
CA GLY A 252 -8.95 12.73 -11.58
C GLY A 252 -9.08 11.44 -12.41
N ILE A 253 -8.12 10.54 -12.32
CA ILE A 253 -8.21 9.24 -12.97
C ILE A 253 -9.30 8.43 -12.26
N LYS A 254 -10.40 8.22 -12.95
CA LYS A 254 -11.47 7.36 -12.46
C LYS A 254 -10.99 5.92 -12.47
N VAL A 255 -11.12 5.24 -11.34
CA VAL A 255 -10.91 3.79 -11.30
C VAL A 255 -11.91 3.15 -12.24
N VAL A 256 -11.41 2.55 -13.30
CA VAL A 256 -12.26 1.81 -14.24
C VAL A 256 -12.65 0.51 -13.57
N LYS A 257 -13.82 0.47 -12.95
CA LYS A 257 -14.45 -0.79 -12.60
C LYS A 257 -14.83 -1.44 -13.92
N PHE A 258 -14.33 -2.65 -14.17
CA PHE A 258 -14.75 -3.40 -15.36
C PHE A 258 -16.22 -3.81 -15.20
N PRO A 259 -17.15 -3.21 -15.93
CA PRO A 259 -18.57 -3.45 -15.73
C PRO A 259 -19.00 -4.87 -16.11
N ASN A 260 -18.19 -5.57 -16.90
CA ASN A 260 -18.47 -6.93 -17.33
C ASN A 260 -17.21 -7.77 -17.58
N SER A 261 -17.40 -9.07 -17.75
CA SER A 261 -16.32 -10.02 -18.01
C SER A 261 -15.63 -9.82 -19.37
N LEU A 262 -16.32 -9.24 -20.35
CA LEU A 262 -15.76 -8.97 -21.67
C LEU A 262 -14.73 -7.85 -21.63
N ASP A 263 -14.99 -6.75 -20.92
CA ASP A 263 -14.03 -5.65 -20.74
C ASP A 263 -12.77 -6.13 -20.03
N LYS A 264 -12.95 -7.02 -19.04
CA LYS A 264 -11.86 -7.67 -18.35
C LYS A 264 -11.03 -8.56 -19.28
N LEU A 265 -11.68 -9.33 -20.15
CA LEU A 265 -11.01 -10.18 -21.13
C LEU A 265 -10.23 -9.33 -22.14
N ILE A 266 -10.84 -8.28 -22.68
CA ILE A 266 -10.20 -7.33 -23.61
C ILE A 266 -8.99 -6.68 -22.96
N PHE A 267 -9.09 -6.32 -21.67
CA PHE A 267 -7.99 -5.77 -20.89
C PHE A 267 -6.81 -6.74 -20.80
N TYR A 268 -7.05 -7.99 -20.40
CA TYR A 268 -6.00 -9.00 -20.32
C TYR A 268 -5.40 -9.36 -21.68
N LEU A 269 -6.20 -9.41 -22.72
CA LEU A 269 -5.72 -9.67 -24.09
C LEU A 269 -4.79 -8.54 -24.56
N LYS A 270 -5.18 -7.28 -24.32
CA LYS A 270 -4.32 -6.11 -24.62
C LYS A 270 -3.01 -6.15 -23.84
N HIS A 271 -3.07 -6.52 -22.55
CA HIS A 271 -1.87 -6.65 -21.71
C HIS A 271 -0.95 -7.76 -22.19
N TYR A 272 -1.51 -8.90 -22.57
CA TYR A 272 -0.76 -10.05 -23.11
C TYR A 272 -0.09 -9.69 -24.44
N LEU A 273 -0.82 -9.08 -25.37
CA LEU A 273 -0.28 -8.61 -26.64
C LEU A 273 0.83 -7.58 -26.45
N TYR A 274 0.62 -6.61 -25.52
CA TYR A 274 1.65 -5.66 -25.19
C TYR A 274 2.92 -6.35 -24.67
N ARG A 275 2.79 -7.32 -23.79
CA ARG A 275 3.92 -8.07 -23.24
C ARG A 275 4.69 -8.84 -24.31
N LEU A 276 3.99 -9.45 -25.25
CA LEU A 276 4.60 -10.10 -26.40
C LEU A 276 5.36 -9.12 -27.31
N PHE A 277 4.78 -7.95 -27.57
CA PHE A 277 5.41 -6.93 -28.43
C PHE A 277 6.48 -6.11 -27.72
N SER A 278 6.50 -6.04 -26.38
CA SER A 278 7.53 -5.32 -25.63
C SER A 278 8.85 -6.05 -25.54
N LEU A 279 8.89 -7.35 -25.84
CA LEU A 279 10.11 -8.17 -25.80
C LEU A 279 11.07 -7.84 -26.96
N ASN A 280 10.60 -7.17 -28.02
CA ASN A 280 11.44 -6.81 -29.17
C ASN A 280 11.38 -5.30 -29.42
N LYS A 281 12.56 -4.65 -29.54
CA LYS A 281 12.73 -3.21 -29.72
C LYS A 281 12.02 -2.67 -30.98
N TYR A 282 11.90 -3.45 -32.03
CA TYR A 282 11.28 -3.05 -33.31
C TYR A 282 9.75 -3.17 -33.27
N THR A 283 9.21 -4.25 -32.71
CA THR A 283 7.77 -4.46 -32.57
C THR A 283 7.17 -3.46 -31.58
N LYS A 284 7.92 -3.02 -30.59
CA LYS A 284 7.51 -1.98 -29.64
C LYS A 284 7.25 -0.63 -30.33
N LYS A 285 8.16 -0.19 -31.25
CA LYS A 285 7.97 1.03 -32.04
C LYS A 285 6.72 0.96 -32.93
N PHE A 286 6.47 -0.19 -33.54
CA PHE A 286 5.32 -0.43 -34.39
C PHE A 286 4.00 -0.38 -33.61
N TYR A 287 3.95 -1.01 -32.45
CA TYR A 287 2.79 -1.01 -31.58
C TYR A 287 2.44 0.39 -31.07
N ILE A 288 3.43 1.19 -30.66
CA ILE A 288 3.23 2.57 -30.25
C ILE A 288 2.68 3.42 -31.41
N LYS A 289 3.13 3.18 -32.63
CA LYS A 289 2.66 3.89 -33.82
C LYS A 289 1.17 3.55 -34.12
N ILE A 290 0.78 2.30 -33.97
CA ILE A 290 -0.65 1.87 -34.12
C ILE A 290 -1.53 2.56 -33.07
N LEU A 291 -1.09 2.62 -31.82
CA LEU A 291 -1.84 3.28 -30.75
C LEU A 291 -1.98 4.79 -30.97
N SER A 292 -0.95 5.44 -31.51
CA SER A 292 -0.97 6.87 -31.83
C SER A 292 -1.91 7.21 -32.99
N LEU A 293 -2.04 6.30 -33.97
CA LEU A 293 -2.98 6.45 -35.08
C LEU A 293 -4.44 6.32 -34.63
N ARG A 294 -4.72 5.45 -33.68
CA ARG A 294 -6.07 5.26 -33.12
C ARG A 294 -6.58 6.48 -32.36
N LYS A 295 -5.68 7.25 -31.69
CA LYS A 295 -6.03 8.53 -31.03
C LYS A 295 -6.43 9.65 -32.01
N LYS A 296 -6.15 9.49 -33.29
CA LYS A 296 -6.54 10.47 -34.33
C LYS A 296 -7.85 10.14 -35.02
N ILE A 297 -8.42 8.97 -34.76
CA ILE A 297 -9.63 8.45 -35.43
C ILE A 297 -10.86 8.44 -34.50
N PHE A 298 -10.64 8.59 -33.21
CA PHE A 298 -11.64 8.74 -32.16
C PHE A 298 -11.29 9.95 -31.27
#